data_6e22f5c84a62451e64a25927c5c7e7e0
#
_entry.id   6e22f5c84a62451e64a25927c5c7e7e0
#
_cell.length_a   1.000
_cell.length_b   1.000
_cell.length_c   1.000
_cell.angle_alpha   90.00
_cell.angle_beta   90.00
_cell.angle_gamma   90.00
#
_symmetry.space_group_name_H-M   'P 1'
#
loop_
_entity.id
_entity.type
_entity.pdbx_description
1 polymer ?
#
loop_
_entity_poly.entity_id
_entity_poly.type
_entity_poly.pdbx_seq_one_letter_code
_entity_poly.pdbx_strand_id
1 'polypeptide(L)'
;MHPEAMTIPPNVDAGTEIRGACIGPVFSIDALSGSLHMRYSARKRNIEWRDNELTREAADLITEILDIEDLAYKYRLKAGEGVICNNILHKRSGFNDSQDEKRLMYRARYYDRVDDSGQNQQDRMNRGNQG
;
A
#
# COMPACT_ATOMS: atom_id res chain seq x y z
N MET A 1 -3.36 -1.32 -16.80
CA MET A 1 -2.04 -0.68 -16.63
C MET A 1 -0.95 -1.70 -16.91
N HIS A 2 0.21 -1.29 -17.47
CA HIS A 2 1.30 -2.20 -17.87
C HIS A 2 1.84 -3.02 -16.69
N PRO A 3 2.25 -4.30 -16.88
CA PRO A 3 2.82 -5.13 -15.80
C PRO A 3 4.09 -4.56 -15.16
N GLU A 4 4.83 -3.71 -15.87
CA GLU A 4 6.02 -3.01 -15.36
C GLU A 4 5.79 -1.49 -15.27
N ALA A 5 4.59 -1.08 -14.91
CA ALA A 5 4.22 0.33 -14.92
C ALA A 5 4.98 1.16 -13.88
N MET A 6 5.36 0.54 -12.76
CA MET A 6 5.94 1.24 -11.62
C MET A 6 7.19 0.54 -11.10
N THR A 7 8.28 1.28 -11.00
CA THR A 7 9.51 0.87 -10.32
C THR A 7 9.63 1.59 -8.99
N ILE A 8 9.84 0.84 -7.92
CA ILE A 8 10.26 1.38 -6.63
C ILE A 8 11.75 1.09 -6.52
N PRO A 9 12.62 2.11 -6.55
CA PRO A 9 14.06 1.95 -6.45
C PRO A 9 14.49 1.21 -5.17
N PRO A 10 15.71 0.66 -5.12
CA PRO A 10 16.23 0.02 -3.93
C PRO A 10 16.28 1.01 -2.77
N ASN A 11 16.11 0.50 -1.57
CA ASN A 11 16.33 1.26 -0.35
C ASN A 11 17.73 0.95 0.18
N VAL A 12 18.57 1.99 0.23
CA VAL A 12 19.95 1.89 0.71
C VAL A 12 20.09 2.80 1.92
N ASP A 13 20.62 2.29 3.01
CA ASP A 13 20.97 3.05 4.21
C ASP A 13 22.44 2.80 4.57
N ALA A 14 23.19 3.87 4.78
CA ALA A 14 24.64 3.84 5.08
C ALA A 14 25.45 2.91 4.14
N GLY A 15 25.07 2.84 2.85
CA GLY A 15 25.74 1.99 1.86
C GLY A 15 25.28 0.52 1.85
N THR A 16 24.37 0.14 2.73
CA THR A 16 23.80 -1.21 2.77
C THR A 16 22.42 -1.23 2.12
N GLU A 17 22.22 -2.15 1.16
CA GLU A 17 20.90 -2.36 0.57
C GLU A 17 19.97 -3.05 1.57
N ILE A 18 18.96 -2.32 2.05
CA ILE A 18 17.92 -2.85 2.95
C ILE A 18 16.84 -3.59 2.16
N ARG A 19 16.55 -3.11 0.95
CA ARG A 19 15.54 -3.68 0.05
C ARG A 19 15.90 -3.39 -1.40
N GLY A 20 15.89 -4.42 -2.24
CA GLY A 20 16.12 -4.32 -3.67
C GLY A 20 15.06 -3.49 -4.41
N ALA A 21 15.34 -3.19 -5.66
CA ALA A 21 14.37 -2.60 -6.57
C ALA A 21 13.15 -3.52 -6.72
N CYS A 22 11.97 -2.94 -6.85
CA CYS A 22 10.74 -3.69 -7.05
C CYS A 22 9.96 -3.12 -8.23
N ILE A 23 9.90 -3.88 -9.32
CA ILE A 23 9.19 -3.53 -10.55
C ILE A 23 7.88 -4.31 -10.59
N GLY A 24 6.80 -3.69 -11.05
CA GLY A 24 5.53 -4.38 -11.19
C GLY A 24 4.35 -3.47 -11.54
N PRO A 25 3.15 -4.06 -11.70
CA PRO A 25 1.95 -3.31 -11.95
C PRO A 25 1.50 -2.55 -10.70
N VAL A 26 0.67 -1.53 -10.90
CA VAL A 26 -0.04 -0.85 -9.80
C VAL A 26 -1.17 -1.73 -9.28
N PHE A 27 -1.91 -2.37 -10.21
CA PHE A 27 -3.01 -3.26 -9.89
C PHE A 27 -2.67 -4.68 -10.32
N SER A 28 -2.98 -5.64 -9.47
CA SER A 28 -2.90 -7.07 -9.75
C SER A 28 -4.04 -7.82 -9.09
N ILE A 29 -4.32 -9.01 -9.59
CA ILE A 29 -5.29 -9.92 -8.96
C ILE A 29 -4.49 -10.92 -8.13
N ASP A 30 -4.83 -11.04 -6.86
CA ASP A 30 -4.29 -12.07 -6.00
C ASP A 30 -4.78 -13.44 -6.48
N ALA A 31 -3.84 -14.34 -6.79
CA ALA A 31 -4.16 -15.61 -7.43
C ALA A 31 -4.96 -16.57 -6.53
N LEU A 32 -4.85 -16.43 -5.22
CA LEU A 32 -5.52 -17.31 -4.25
C LEU A 32 -6.93 -16.82 -3.93
N SER A 33 -7.10 -15.52 -3.69
CA SER A 33 -8.37 -14.94 -3.26
C SER A 33 -9.20 -14.37 -4.39
N GLY A 34 -8.62 -14.17 -5.59
CA GLY A 34 -9.26 -13.44 -6.68
C GLY A 34 -9.43 -11.95 -6.40
N SER A 35 -8.91 -11.45 -5.29
CA SER A 35 -9.10 -10.06 -4.86
C SER A 35 -8.15 -9.10 -5.58
N LEU A 36 -8.62 -7.89 -5.82
CA LEU A 36 -7.77 -6.82 -6.34
C LEU A 36 -6.72 -6.45 -5.29
N HIS A 37 -5.46 -6.49 -5.69
CA HIS A 37 -4.33 -5.95 -4.96
C HIS A 37 -3.84 -4.68 -5.61
N MET A 38 -3.53 -3.67 -4.81
CA MET A 38 -3.02 -2.41 -5.30
C MET A 38 -1.70 -2.06 -4.64
N ARG A 39 -0.77 -1.58 -5.46
CA ARG A 39 0.56 -1.15 -5.06
C ARG A 39 0.84 0.27 -5.57
N TYR A 40 0.04 1.21 -5.13
CA TYR A 40 0.20 2.61 -5.54
C TYR A 40 0.92 3.43 -4.46
N SER A 41 1.70 4.41 -4.89
CA SER A 41 2.22 5.46 -4.02
C SER A 41 2.27 6.77 -4.79
N ALA A 42 1.65 7.80 -4.25
CA ALA A 42 1.66 9.15 -4.80
C ALA A 42 2.96 9.93 -4.49
N ARG A 43 3.98 9.29 -3.92
CA ARG A 43 5.24 9.97 -3.61
C ARG A 43 5.98 10.31 -4.90
N LYS A 44 6.35 11.58 -5.06
CA LYS A 44 7.22 12.03 -6.16
C LYS A 44 8.67 11.54 -6.02
N ARG A 45 9.06 11.09 -4.82
CA ARG A 45 10.38 10.50 -4.55
C ARG A 45 10.26 8.99 -4.43
N ASN A 46 11.25 8.28 -4.93
CA ASN A 46 11.36 6.82 -4.85
C ASN A 46 10.28 6.07 -5.64
N ILE A 47 9.80 6.62 -6.73
CA ILE A 47 8.95 5.95 -7.71
C ILE A 47 9.34 6.45 -9.09
N GLU A 48 9.56 5.49 -9.98
CA GLU A 48 9.78 5.73 -11.39
C GLU A 48 8.64 5.08 -12.16
N TRP A 49 7.96 5.89 -12.95
CA TRP A 49 6.91 5.42 -13.83
C TRP A 49 7.51 5.02 -15.17
N ARG A 50 6.98 3.95 -15.76
CA ARG A 50 7.33 3.59 -17.13
C ARG A 50 7.08 4.77 -18.05
N ASP A 51 8.09 5.11 -18.86
CA ASP A 51 8.03 6.25 -19.78
C ASP A 51 7.19 5.91 -21.03
N ASN A 52 5.87 5.95 -20.87
CA ASN A 52 4.91 5.96 -21.97
C ASN A 52 3.68 6.78 -21.59
N GLU A 53 2.98 7.28 -22.61
CA GLU A 53 1.83 8.16 -22.47
C GLU A 53 0.71 7.54 -21.63
N LEU A 54 0.30 6.31 -21.93
CA LEU A 54 -0.77 5.61 -21.21
C LEU A 54 -0.47 5.41 -19.72
N THR A 55 0.80 5.20 -19.36
CA THR A 55 1.17 5.08 -17.94
C THR A 55 1.10 6.41 -17.24
N ARG A 56 1.51 7.50 -17.90
CA ARG A 56 1.41 8.85 -17.34
C ARG A 56 -0.04 9.25 -17.15
N GLU A 57 -0.87 9.13 -18.18
CA GLU A 57 -2.32 9.40 -18.10
C GLU A 57 -3.00 8.61 -16.98
N ALA A 58 -2.69 7.32 -16.85
CA ALA A 58 -3.26 6.48 -15.79
C ALA A 58 -2.80 6.89 -14.39
N ALA A 59 -1.54 7.33 -14.23
CA ALA A 59 -1.03 7.83 -12.96
C ALA A 59 -1.65 9.17 -12.57
N ASP A 60 -1.83 10.06 -13.56
CA ASP A 60 -2.48 11.35 -13.38
C ASP A 60 -3.94 11.16 -12.99
N LEU A 61 -4.69 10.28 -13.67
CA LEU A 61 -6.06 9.94 -13.32
C LEU A 61 -6.20 9.42 -11.88
N ILE A 62 -5.30 8.54 -11.42
CA ILE A 62 -5.33 8.06 -10.04
C ILE A 62 -5.08 9.24 -9.07
N THR A 63 -4.19 10.15 -9.42
CA THR A 63 -3.92 11.34 -8.61
C THR A 63 -5.14 12.25 -8.53
N GLU A 64 -5.81 12.50 -9.66
CA GLU A 64 -7.05 13.28 -9.70
C GLU A 64 -8.15 12.65 -8.83
N ILE A 65 -8.35 11.34 -8.94
CA ILE A 65 -9.33 10.62 -8.11
C ILE A 65 -9.01 10.76 -6.61
N LEU A 66 -7.73 10.72 -6.24
CA LEU A 66 -7.30 10.87 -4.85
C LEU A 66 -7.52 12.28 -4.28
N ASP A 67 -7.62 13.27 -5.12
CA ASP A 67 -7.85 14.66 -4.74
C ASP A 67 -9.36 15.01 -4.67
N ILE A 68 -10.25 14.08 -5.08
CA ILE A 68 -11.70 14.22 -4.88
C ILE A 68 -12.02 14.07 -3.40
N GLU A 69 -12.41 15.17 -2.78
CA GLU A 69 -12.56 15.28 -1.33
C GLU A 69 -13.62 14.34 -0.75
N ASP A 70 -14.71 14.14 -1.45
CA ASP A 70 -15.86 13.32 -1.02
C ASP A 70 -15.60 11.81 -1.11
N LEU A 71 -14.56 11.38 -1.82
CA LEU A 71 -14.18 9.97 -1.92
C LEU A 71 -13.25 9.51 -0.79
N ALA A 72 -12.70 10.43 0.00
CA ALA A 72 -11.74 10.12 1.03
C ALA A 72 -12.38 10.10 2.42
N TYR A 73 -12.33 8.94 3.08
CA TYR A 73 -12.64 8.88 4.51
C TYR A 73 -11.49 9.52 5.29
N LYS A 74 -11.79 10.59 6.02
CA LYS A 74 -10.82 11.32 6.84
C LYS A 74 -11.05 10.99 8.32
N TYR A 75 -10.02 10.50 8.98
CA TYR A 75 -10.07 10.19 10.39
C TYR A 75 -8.78 10.59 11.12
N ARG A 76 -8.92 11.22 12.29
CA ARG A 76 -7.80 11.55 13.15
C ARG A 76 -7.73 10.52 14.29
N LEU A 77 -6.74 9.64 14.22
CA LEU A 77 -6.48 8.65 15.25
C LEU A 77 -6.15 9.33 16.59
N LYS A 78 -6.73 8.82 17.66
CA LYS A 78 -6.39 9.16 19.03
C LYS A 78 -5.26 8.25 19.53
N ALA A 79 -4.72 8.57 20.70
CA ALA A 79 -3.73 7.71 21.35
C ALA A 79 -4.34 6.31 21.62
N GLY A 80 -3.63 5.26 21.25
CA GLY A 80 -4.08 3.88 21.39
C GLY A 80 -4.97 3.37 20.26
N GLU A 81 -5.37 4.21 19.31
CA GLU A 81 -6.13 3.79 18.13
C GLU A 81 -5.21 3.37 16.98
N GLY A 82 -5.69 2.48 16.14
CA GLY A 82 -5.02 2.01 14.95
C GLY A 82 -5.96 1.76 13.79
N VAL A 83 -5.39 1.53 12.61
CA VAL A 83 -6.11 1.16 11.40
C VAL A 83 -5.54 -0.13 10.85
N ILE A 84 -6.40 -1.07 10.52
CA ILE A 84 -6.08 -2.29 9.78
C ILE A 84 -6.77 -2.18 8.43
N CYS A 85 -6.05 -2.42 7.34
CA CYS A 85 -6.63 -2.37 6.00
C CYS A 85 -5.90 -3.29 5.02
N ASN A 86 -6.60 -3.69 3.97
CA ASN A 86 -6.09 -4.51 2.88
C ASN A 86 -5.34 -3.69 1.81
N ASN A 87 -4.44 -2.80 2.25
CA ASN A 87 -3.63 -1.95 1.38
C ASN A 87 -4.45 -1.10 0.39
N ILE A 88 -5.56 -0.56 0.85
CA ILE A 88 -6.33 0.44 0.09
C ILE A 88 -5.53 1.74 -0.06
N LEU A 89 -5.94 2.59 -0.99
CA LEU A 89 -5.38 3.94 -1.13
C LEU A 89 -5.48 4.69 0.19
N HIS A 90 -4.36 5.16 0.68
CA HIS A 90 -4.32 5.91 1.92
C HIS A 90 -3.28 7.03 1.85
N LYS A 91 -3.59 8.11 2.52
CA LYS A 91 -2.77 9.31 2.63
C LYS A 91 -2.66 9.70 4.10
N ARG A 92 -1.54 10.24 4.50
CA ARG A 92 -1.34 10.77 5.85
C ARG A 92 -0.97 12.23 5.76
N SER A 93 -1.65 13.07 6.55
CA SER A 93 -1.25 14.47 6.72
C SER A 93 0.12 14.60 7.40
N GLY A 94 0.79 15.71 7.14
CA GLY A 94 2.02 16.06 7.85
C GLY A 94 1.76 16.20 9.36
N PHE A 95 2.81 16.03 10.14
CA PHE A 95 2.82 16.26 11.58
C PHE A 95 4.20 16.78 11.97
N ASN A 96 4.23 17.78 12.81
CA ASN A 96 5.45 18.30 13.42
C ASN A 96 5.41 17.97 14.90
N ASP A 97 6.44 17.26 15.39
CA ASP A 97 6.60 17.02 16.82
C ASP A 97 6.93 18.34 17.53
N SER A 98 6.32 18.56 18.68
CA SER A 98 6.64 19.63 19.62
C SER A 98 7.35 19.05 20.85
N GLN A 99 7.72 19.91 21.79
CA GLN A 99 8.30 19.43 23.06
C GLN A 99 7.31 18.58 23.87
N ASP A 100 6.02 18.93 23.79
CA ASP A 100 4.97 18.33 24.60
C ASP A 100 4.17 17.27 23.85
N GLU A 101 4.17 17.32 22.50
CA GLU A 101 3.44 16.38 21.66
C GLU A 101 4.37 15.69 20.69
N LYS A 102 4.60 14.40 20.91
CA LYS A 102 5.35 13.53 20.01
C LYS A 102 4.44 12.45 19.45
N ARG A 103 4.56 12.22 18.17
CA ARG A 103 3.82 11.17 17.50
C ARG A 103 4.67 9.91 17.36
N LEU A 104 4.29 8.85 18.06
CA LEU A 104 4.83 7.52 17.86
C LEU A 104 3.79 6.68 17.10
N MET A 105 4.20 6.10 15.99
CA MET A 105 3.35 5.22 15.19
C MET A 105 4.08 3.92 14.88
N TYR A 106 3.44 2.82 15.18
CA TYR A 106 3.88 1.49 14.76
C TYR A 106 3.21 1.14 13.43
N ARG A 107 3.96 0.47 12.56
CA ARG A 107 3.46 -0.07 11.30
C ARG A 107 3.89 -1.52 11.15
N ALA A 108 2.93 -2.40 10.98
CA ALA A 108 3.16 -3.79 10.62
C ALA A 108 2.59 -4.06 9.23
N ARG A 109 3.15 -5.06 8.55
CA ARG A 109 2.63 -5.59 7.29
C ARG A 109 2.38 -7.08 7.48
N TYR A 110 1.24 -7.53 7.01
CA TYR A 110 0.82 -8.91 7.06
C TYR A 110 0.69 -9.45 5.63
N TYR A 111 0.94 -10.73 5.46
CA TYR A 111 0.74 -11.42 4.18
C TYR A 111 -0.73 -11.77 3.98
N ASP A 112 -1.41 -12.10 5.07
CA ASP A 112 -2.82 -12.42 5.01
C ASP A 112 -3.70 -11.17 4.92
N ARG A 113 -4.79 -11.30 4.18
CA ARG A 113 -5.80 -10.24 4.10
C ARG A 113 -6.69 -10.28 5.32
N VAL A 114 -7.17 -9.11 5.74
CA VAL A 114 -8.26 -9.01 6.70
C VAL A 114 -9.53 -9.43 5.97
N ASP A 115 -10.25 -10.37 6.56
CA ASP A 115 -11.51 -10.90 6.04
C ASP A 115 -12.61 -10.67 7.08
N ASP A 116 -13.78 -10.23 6.61
CA ASP A 116 -14.95 -9.99 7.47
C ASP A 116 -15.62 -11.29 7.92
N SER A 117 -15.36 -12.42 7.25
CA SER A 117 -16.11 -13.66 7.46
C SER A 117 -15.73 -14.45 8.71
N GLY A 118 -14.59 -14.16 9.33
CA GLY A 118 -14.10 -14.94 10.48
C GLY A 118 -13.93 -16.45 10.24
N GLN A 119 -14.34 -16.95 9.09
CA GLN A 119 -14.41 -18.39 8.76
C GLN A 119 -13.16 -18.95 8.09
N ASN A 120 -12.25 -18.10 7.60
CA ASN A 120 -11.19 -18.56 6.68
C ASN A 120 -9.91 -19.11 7.32
N GLN A 121 -9.73 -19.04 8.62
CA GLN A 121 -8.54 -19.64 9.24
C GLN A 121 -8.63 -21.18 9.29
N GLN A 122 -9.81 -21.73 9.50
CA GLN A 122 -10.01 -23.19 9.60
C GLN A 122 -9.84 -23.88 8.24
N ASP A 123 -10.32 -23.24 7.16
CA ASP A 123 -10.24 -23.80 5.81
C ASP A 123 -8.82 -23.77 5.22
N ARG A 124 -8.01 -22.79 5.59
CA ARG A 124 -6.60 -22.70 5.17
C ARG A 124 -5.71 -23.74 5.85
N MET A 125 -5.95 -24.04 7.12
CA MET A 125 -5.25 -25.11 7.83
C MET A 125 -5.57 -26.49 7.27
N ASN A 126 -6.81 -26.71 6.81
CA ASN A 126 -7.24 -27.98 6.24
C ASN A 126 -6.71 -28.23 4.82
N ARG A 127 -6.43 -27.19 4.04
CA ARG A 127 -5.83 -27.31 2.69
C ARG A 127 -4.32 -27.51 2.71
N GLY A 128 -3.63 -27.02 3.74
CA GLY A 128 -2.18 -27.20 3.91
C GLY A 128 -1.75 -28.61 4.32
N ASN A 129 -2.69 -29.47 4.71
CA ASN A 129 -2.38 -30.82 5.22
C ASN A 129 -2.70 -31.93 4.21
N GLN A 130 -2.99 -31.59 2.94
CA GLN A 130 -3.27 -32.56 1.86
C GLN A 130 -2.25 -32.45 0.69
N GLY A 131 -1.01 -32.05 0.98
CA GLY A 131 0.10 -32.02 0.01
C GLY A 131 1.25 -32.88 0.45
#